data_85c688f85b2c00db52b2d7af598c985b
#
_entry.id   85c688f85b2c00db52b2d7af598c985b
#
_cell.length_a   1.000
_cell.length_b   1.000
_cell.length_c   1.000
_cell.angle_alpha   90.00
_cell.angle_beta   90.00
_cell.angle_gamma   90.00
#
_symmetry.space_group_name_H-M   'P 1'
#
loop_
_entity.id
_entity.type
_entity.pdbx_description
1 polymer ?
#
loop_
_entity_poly.entity_id
_entity_poly.type
_entity_poly.pdbx_seq_one_letter_code
_entity_poly.pdbx_strand_id
1 'polypeptide(L)'
;MPGERSSLLPISLPTARSVEENFSRLETLPYHKMTIFIKNLSFRHEFQRNNIILQAETDFSQTKYHHSMKKIRAAVVGYGNIGKYALQALEAAEDFEVAGIVRRNGAADRPAELEGYEVVKDITELKDVDVAILATPTRSCEEYAKKILPLGINTVDSFDIHTSILDYRAALMPVCKANNAVSVIAAGWDPGSDSIVRTLMQSLAPKGLSYTNFGPGMSMGHSVCVRSKAGVKNALSMTIPKGEGIHRRMVYVELEEGAKLEEVTAAIKADPYFANDETHVFEVASVDEVRDMGHGVNLVRKGVSGKTQNQRMEFNMSINNPALTGQVLVNVARASMRQQPGCYTMIEVPVIDMLPGDRESLIAHLV
;
A
#
# COMPACT_ATOMS: atom_id res chain seq x y z
N MET A 1 -69.46 27.23 11.05
CA MET A 1 -68.78 26.97 9.76
C MET A 1 -67.86 25.76 10.00
N PRO A 2 -68.10 24.59 9.38
CA PRO A 2 -67.34 23.36 9.67
C PRO A 2 -66.04 23.30 8.89
N GLY A 3 -64.98 22.82 9.53
CA GLY A 3 -63.66 22.60 8.98
C GLY A 3 -63.60 21.39 8.07
N GLU A 4 -62.92 21.53 6.95
CA GLU A 4 -62.61 20.48 6.02
C GLU A 4 -61.52 19.57 6.61
N ARG A 5 -61.83 18.28 6.78
CA ARG A 5 -60.87 17.23 7.06
C ARG A 5 -60.26 16.80 5.69
N SER A 6 -58.99 17.12 5.49
CA SER A 6 -58.21 16.55 4.41
C SER A 6 -57.96 15.06 4.68
N SER A 7 -58.56 14.18 3.88
CA SER A 7 -58.31 12.74 3.89
C SER A 7 -56.99 12.44 3.17
N LEU A 8 -55.97 12.14 3.94
CA LEU A 8 -54.73 11.52 3.41
C LEU A 8 -55.04 10.06 3.06
N LEU A 9 -55.04 9.76 1.77
CA LEU A 9 -55.04 8.40 1.26
C LEU A 9 -53.70 7.71 1.63
N PRO A 10 -53.71 6.44 2.03
CA PRO A 10 -52.49 5.71 2.32
C PRO A 10 -51.72 5.48 1.02
N ILE A 11 -50.47 5.98 0.95
CA ILE A 11 -49.56 5.68 -0.14
C ILE A 11 -49.08 4.21 0.06
N SER A 12 -49.52 3.30 -0.80
CA SER A 12 -49.06 1.92 -0.86
C SER A 12 -47.57 1.90 -1.23
N LEU A 13 -46.77 1.17 -0.45
CA LEU A 13 -45.39 0.86 -0.79
C LEU A 13 -45.32 0.08 -2.10
N PRO A 14 -44.36 0.36 -2.99
CA PRO A 14 -44.17 -0.40 -4.21
C PRO A 14 -43.85 -1.87 -3.84
N THR A 15 -44.50 -2.81 -4.54
CA THR A 15 -44.25 -4.24 -4.38
C THR A 15 -42.87 -4.60 -4.97
N ALA A 16 -42.25 -5.67 -4.49
CA ALA A 16 -40.98 -6.17 -5.03
C ALA A 16 -40.99 -6.31 -6.56
N ARG A 17 -42.13 -6.69 -7.14
CA ARG A 17 -42.35 -6.84 -8.58
C ARG A 17 -42.25 -5.50 -9.34
N SER A 18 -42.68 -4.40 -8.75
CA SER A 18 -42.57 -3.04 -9.36
C SER A 18 -41.14 -2.50 -9.29
N VAL A 19 -40.32 -2.98 -8.38
CA VAL A 19 -38.89 -2.64 -8.28
C VAL A 19 -38.12 -3.40 -9.36
N GLU A 20 -38.36 -4.70 -9.57
CA GLU A 20 -37.72 -5.50 -10.63
C GLU A 20 -38.07 -4.99 -12.05
N GLU A 21 -39.32 -4.60 -12.30
CA GLU A 21 -39.72 -4.00 -13.59
C GLU A 21 -39.07 -2.64 -13.87
N ASN A 22 -38.75 -1.87 -12.83
CA ASN A 22 -38.01 -0.62 -12.97
C ASN A 22 -36.51 -0.87 -13.17
N PHE A 23 -35.93 -1.90 -12.56
CA PHE A 23 -34.54 -2.29 -12.77
C PHE A 23 -34.28 -2.77 -14.21
N SER A 24 -35.16 -3.58 -14.79
CA SER A 24 -35.01 -4.06 -16.18
C SER A 24 -35.03 -2.92 -17.22
N ARG A 25 -35.65 -1.78 -16.88
CA ARG A 25 -35.66 -0.57 -17.71
C ARG A 25 -34.37 0.25 -17.55
N LEU A 26 -33.67 0.15 -16.43
CA LEU A 26 -32.43 0.89 -16.19
C LEU A 26 -31.25 0.32 -17.02
N GLU A 27 -31.23 -0.98 -17.27
CA GLU A 27 -30.18 -1.64 -18.04
C GLU A 27 -30.09 -1.17 -19.51
N THR A 28 -31.14 -0.52 -20.03
CA THR A 28 -31.20 -0.06 -21.42
C THR A 28 -30.96 1.44 -21.59
N LEU A 29 -30.76 2.20 -20.51
CA LEU A 29 -30.61 3.66 -20.56
C LEU A 29 -29.15 4.10 -20.51
N PRO A 30 -28.75 5.14 -21.29
CA PRO A 30 -27.45 5.79 -21.15
C PRO A 30 -27.28 6.39 -19.74
N TYR A 31 -26.06 6.33 -19.20
CA TYR A 31 -25.71 6.71 -17.82
C TYR A 31 -26.28 8.07 -17.37
N HIS A 32 -26.20 9.11 -18.20
CA HIS A 32 -26.72 10.44 -17.87
C HIS A 32 -28.25 10.49 -17.71
N LYS A 33 -29.00 9.64 -18.43
CA LYS A 33 -30.45 9.50 -18.27
C LYS A 33 -30.83 8.70 -17.04
N MET A 34 -30.01 7.73 -16.66
CA MET A 34 -30.17 6.95 -15.44
C MET A 34 -30.01 7.83 -14.19
N THR A 35 -29.02 8.70 -14.16
CA THR A 35 -28.80 9.67 -13.06
C THR A 35 -29.97 10.64 -12.90
N ILE A 36 -30.56 11.11 -14.01
CA ILE A 36 -31.73 12.00 -13.98
C ILE A 36 -32.96 11.23 -13.48
N PHE A 37 -33.13 9.98 -13.89
CA PHE A 37 -34.28 9.16 -13.47
C PHE A 37 -34.21 8.88 -11.95
N ILE A 38 -33.05 8.52 -11.42
CA ILE A 38 -32.83 8.29 -9.98
C ILE A 38 -33.05 9.59 -9.17
N LYS A 39 -32.60 10.74 -9.67
CA LYS A 39 -32.84 12.04 -9.02
C LYS A 39 -34.31 12.44 -8.92
N ASN A 40 -35.14 11.99 -9.86
CA ASN A 40 -36.59 12.30 -9.91
C ASN A 40 -37.45 11.31 -9.08
N LEU A 41 -36.88 10.17 -8.65
CA LEU A 41 -37.53 9.30 -7.69
C LEU A 41 -37.53 9.99 -6.32
N SER A 42 -38.68 10.41 -5.84
CA SER A 42 -38.86 11.04 -4.53
C SER A 42 -38.72 9.96 -3.43
N PHE A 43 -37.48 9.73 -2.97
CA PHE A 43 -37.23 8.85 -1.83
C PHE A 43 -37.32 9.61 -0.50
N ARG A 44 -38.14 9.15 0.40
CA ARG A 44 -38.35 9.73 1.74
C ARG A 44 -37.15 9.55 2.70
N HIS A 45 -36.11 8.78 2.33
CA HIS A 45 -34.93 8.57 3.16
C HIS A 45 -33.65 8.64 2.31
N GLU A 46 -32.88 9.67 2.54
CA GLU A 46 -31.59 9.95 1.89
C GLU A 46 -30.58 8.79 2.00
N PHE A 47 -30.68 8.00 3.07
CA PHE A 47 -29.83 6.83 3.32
C PHE A 47 -30.13 5.65 2.36
N GLN A 48 -31.39 5.36 2.05
CA GLN A 48 -31.76 4.32 1.08
C GLN A 48 -31.39 4.73 -0.34
N ARG A 49 -31.50 6.00 -0.66
CA ARG A 49 -31.12 6.56 -1.95
C ARG A 49 -29.61 6.43 -2.20
N ASN A 50 -28.78 6.73 -1.22
CA ASN A 50 -27.33 6.61 -1.33
C ASN A 50 -26.89 5.14 -1.48
N ASN A 51 -27.53 4.20 -0.79
CA ASN A 51 -27.26 2.78 -0.94
C ASN A 51 -27.64 2.23 -2.31
N ILE A 52 -28.79 2.66 -2.88
CA ILE A 52 -29.20 2.25 -4.21
C ILE A 52 -28.28 2.84 -5.29
N ILE A 53 -27.83 4.09 -5.14
CA ILE A 53 -26.86 4.71 -6.05
C ILE A 53 -25.51 3.99 -5.98
N LEU A 54 -25.00 3.70 -4.77
CA LEU A 54 -23.78 2.93 -4.56
C LEU A 54 -23.87 1.50 -5.15
N GLN A 55 -24.99 0.82 -4.95
CA GLN A 55 -25.21 -0.52 -5.50
C GLN A 55 -25.29 -0.48 -7.04
N ALA A 56 -26.04 0.46 -7.61
CA ALA A 56 -26.14 0.65 -9.07
C ALA A 56 -24.80 1.04 -9.71
N GLU A 57 -23.97 1.84 -9.03
CA GLU A 57 -22.62 2.21 -9.48
C GLU A 57 -21.68 1.01 -9.40
N THR A 58 -21.80 0.16 -8.36
CA THR A 58 -21.01 -1.06 -8.20
C THR A 58 -21.40 -2.09 -9.27
N ASP A 59 -22.70 -2.34 -9.48
CA ASP A 59 -23.20 -3.30 -10.47
C ASP A 59 -22.92 -2.85 -11.91
N PHE A 60 -23.00 -1.53 -12.19
CA PHE A 60 -22.65 -0.98 -13.49
C PHE A 60 -21.15 -1.04 -13.80
N SER A 61 -20.30 -0.84 -12.79
CA SER A 61 -18.86 -1.02 -12.94
C SER A 61 -18.52 -2.49 -13.22
N GLN A 62 -19.14 -3.44 -12.51
CA GLN A 62 -18.93 -4.87 -12.70
C GLN A 62 -19.39 -5.37 -14.08
N THR A 63 -20.55 -4.90 -14.58
CA THR A 63 -21.11 -5.39 -15.84
C THR A 63 -20.32 -4.92 -17.07
N LYS A 64 -19.68 -3.76 -17.02
CA LYS A 64 -18.90 -3.20 -18.14
C LYS A 64 -17.48 -3.80 -18.26
N TYR A 65 -16.96 -4.39 -17.19
CA TYR A 65 -15.57 -4.91 -17.12
C TYR A 65 -15.42 -6.41 -17.42
N HIS A 66 -16.49 -7.13 -17.67
CA HIS A 66 -16.40 -8.56 -18.09
C HIS A 66 -15.96 -8.76 -19.55
N HIS A 67 -15.30 -7.77 -20.17
CA HIS A 67 -14.44 -8.10 -21.31
C HIS A 67 -13.15 -8.69 -20.75
N SER A 68 -12.92 -9.96 -21.04
CA SER A 68 -11.74 -10.75 -20.67
C SER A 68 -10.42 -10.04 -20.97
N MET A 69 -10.04 -9.06 -20.13
CA MET A 69 -8.66 -8.57 -20.15
C MET A 69 -7.76 -9.64 -19.55
N LYS A 70 -6.67 -9.96 -20.23
CA LYS A 70 -5.65 -10.88 -19.72
C LYS A 70 -5.21 -10.37 -18.35
N LYS A 71 -5.34 -11.21 -17.31
CA LYS A 71 -4.87 -10.87 -15.97
C LYS A 71 -3.35 -10.68 -15.96
N ILE A 72 -2.87 -9.76 -15.13
CA ILE A 72 -1.45 -9.56 -14.89
C ILE A 72 -0.94 -10.74 -14.05
N ARG A 73 0.05 -11.48 -14.57
CA ARG A 73 0.64 -12.62 -13.89
C ARG A 73 1.82 -12.16 -13.02
N ALA A 74 1.61 -12.16 -11.70
CA ALA A 74 2.60 -11.68 -10.73
C ALA A 74 3.27 -12.84 -9.98
N ALA A 75 4.59 -12.80 -9.87
CA ALA A 75 5.35 -13.67 -8.98
C ALA A 75 5.76 -12.92 -7.70
N VAL A 76 5.67 -13.58 -6.53
CA VAL A 76 6.18 -13.04 -5.28
C VAL A 76 7.56 -13.63 -4.99
N VAL A 77 8.57 -12.78 -4.97
CA VAL A 77 9.97 -13.16 -4.70
C VAL A 77 10.30 -12.87 -3.24
N GLY A 78 10.39 -13.93 -2.42
CA GLY A 78 10.50 -13.85 -0.97
C GLY A 78 9.14 -13.98 -0.27
N TYR A 79 9.12 -14.78 0.81
CA TYR A 79 7.88 -15.06 1.55
C TYR A 79 8.07 -14.79 3.06
N GLY A 80 8.48 -13.57 3.36
CA GLY A 80 8.47 -12.97 4.71
C GLY A 80 7.16 -12.24 4.98
N ASN A 81 7.15 -11.34 5.96
CA ASN A 81 5.94 -10.58 6.31
C ASN A 81 5.36 -9.82 5.10
N ILE A 82 6.19 -9.08 4.37
CA ILE A 82 5.73 -8.32 3.19
C ILE A 82 5.24 -9.28 2.10
N GLY A 83 5.94 -10.39 1.83
CA GLY A 83 5.54 -11.37 0.81
C GLY A 83 4.19 -12.04 1.12
N LYS A 84 3.91 -12.32 2.39
CA LYS A 84 2.60 -12.84 2.82
C LYS A 84 1.47 -11.85 2.53
N TYR A 85 1.65 -10.57 2.89
CA TYR A 85 0.63 -9.56 2.63
C TYR A 85 0.53 -9.18 1.15
N ALA A 86 1.63 -9.23 0.39
CA ALA A 86 1.59 -9.06 -1.05
C ALA A 86 0.79 -10.19 -1.73
N LEU A 87 0.95 -11.45 -1.29
CA LEU A 87 0.14 -12.56 -1.76
C LEU A 87 -1.35 -12.34 -1.48
N GLN A 88 -1.71 -11.96 -0.24
CA GLN A 88 -3.11 -11.66 0.11
C GLN A 88 -3.68 -10.51 -0.71
N ALA A 89 -2.88 -9.48 -0.99
CA ALA A 89 -3.30 -8.36 -1.83
C ALA A 89 -3.49 -8.77 -3.30
N LEU A 90 -2.67 -9.68 -3.82
CA LEU A 90 -2.85 -10.27 -5.16
C LEU A 90 -4.12 -11.12 -5.25
N GLU A 91 -4.40 -11.94 -4.23
CA GLU A 91 -5.62 -12.75 -4.16
C GLU A 91 -6.89 -11.90 -4.16
N ALA A 92 -6.84 -10.73 -3.52
CA ALA A 92 -7.95 -9.79 -3.47
C ALA A 92 -8.08 -8.93 -4.75
N ALA A 93 -7.10 -8.95 -5.65
CA ALA A 93 -7.07 -8.12 -6.86
C ALA A 93 -7.58 -8.90 -8.08
N GLU A 94 -8.75 -8.53 -8.61
CA GLU A 94 -9.41 -9.24 -9.72
C GLU A 94 -8.62 -9.21 -11.04
N ASP A 95 -7.78 -8.19 -11.23
CA ASP A 95 -6.94 -7.97 -12.41
C ASP A 95 -5.59 -8.71 -12.36
N PHE A 96 -5.31 -9.44 -11.27
CA PHE A 96 -4.10 -10.23 -11.11
C PHE A 96 -4.36 -11.73 -11.09
N GLU A 97 -3.30 -12.48 -11.41
CA GLU A 97 -3.16 -13.91 -11.20
C GLU A 97 -1.78 -14.18 -10.58
N VAL A 98 -1.74 -14.99 -9.54
CA VAL A 98 -0.48 -15.39 -8.91
C VAL A 98 0.22 -16.43 -9.78
N ALA A 99 1.34 -16.06 -10.39
CA ALA A 99 2.15 -16.96 -11.21
C ALA A 99 2.90 -17.99 -10.35
N GLY A 100 3.31 -17.59 -9.14
CA GLY A 100 3.98 -18.45 -8.19
C GLY A 100 4.79 -17.68 -7.15
N ILE A 101 5.42 -18.43 -6.25
CA ILE A 101 6.21 -17.89 -5.14
C ILE A 101 7.67 -18.38 -5.28
N VAL A 102 8.60 -17.45 -5.31
CA VAL A 102 10.03 -17.76 -5.34
C VAL A 102 10.59 -17.74 -3.92
N ARG A 103 11.13 -18.86 -3.45
CA ARG A 103 11.73 -19.01 -2.13
C ARG A 103 13.09 -19.69 -2.24
N ARG A 104 14.02 -19.32 -1.34
CA ARG A 104 15.38 -19.87 -1.29
C ARG A 104 15.45 -21.41 -1.28
N ASN A 105 14.53 -22.04 -0.55
CA ASN A 105 14.42 -23.50 -0.44
C ASN A 105 13.36 -24.08 -1.42
N GLY A 106 12.76 -23.27 -2.29
CA GLY A 106 11.67 -23.69 -3.16
C GLY A 106 10.49 -24.28 -2.35
N ALA A 107 10.01 -25.44 -2.77
CA ALA A 107 8.91 -26.14 -2.11
C ALA A 107 9.33 -26.83 -0.79
N ALA A 108 10.64 -26.98 -0.49
CA ALA A 108 11.10 -27.52 0.79
C ALA A 108 10.66 -26.58 1.92
N ASP A 109 10.18 -27.15 3.04
CA ASP A 109 9.64 -26.41 4.19
C ASP A 109 8.54 -25.41 3.81
N ARG A 110 7.70 -25.77 2.82
CA ARG A 110 6.61 -24.94 2.34
C ARG A 110 5.57 -24.74 3.45
N PRO A 111 5.24 -23.47 3.83
CA PRO A 111 4.14 -23.19 4.73
C PRO A 111 2.81 -23.73 4.19
N ALA A 112 1.92 -24.16 5.07
CA ALA A 112 0.62 -24.74 4.69
C ALA A 112 -0.23 -23.78 3.83
N GLU A 113 -0.17 -22.49 4.08
CA GLU A 113 -0.85 -21.45 3.32
C GLU A 113 -0.41 -21.36 1.85
N LEU A 114 0.71 -21.97 1.47
CA LEU A 114 1.20 -22.02 0.09
C LEU A 114 0.84 -23.34 -0.63
N GLU A 115 0.02 -24.20 -0.06
CA GLU A 115 -0.27 -25.53 -0.64
C GLU A 115 -0.89 -25.44 -2.04
N GLY A 116 -1.68 -24.40 -2.30
CA GLY A 116 -2.33 -24.15 -3.60
C GLY A 116 -1.47 -23.44 -4.64
N TYR A 117 -0.23 -23.06 -4.33
CA TYR A 117 0.62 -22.25 -5.21
C TYR A 117 1.83 -23.01 -5.74
N GLU A 118 2.27 -22.65 -6.94
CA GLU A 118 3.56 -23.06 -7.45
C GLU A 118 4.67 -22.37 -6.65
N VAL A 119 5.55 -23.16 -6.02
CA VAL A 119 6.65 -22.66 -5.17
C VAL A 119 7.96 -23.17 -5.71
N VAL A 120 8.81 -22.27 -6.18
CA VAL A 120 10.04 -22.55 -6.90
C VAL A 120 11.27 -21.92 -6.23
N LYS A 121 12.46 -22.30 -6.67
CA LYS A 121 13.73 -21.68 -6.23
C LYS A 121 14.13 -20.51 -7.09
N ASP A 122 13.81 -20.56 -8.38
CA ASP A 122 14.18 -19.55 -9.35
C ASP A 122 12.95 -19.13 -10.16
N ILE A 123 12.84 -17.84 -10.49
CA ILE A 123 11.69 -17.30 -11.24
C ILE A 123 11.61 -17.87 -12.66
N THR A 124 12.72 -18.34 -13.21
CA THR A 124 12.76 -18.99 -14.53
C THR A 124 12.03 -20.32 -14.62
N GLU A 125 11.69 -20.90 -13.48
CA GLU A 125 10.86 -22.11 -13.40
C GLU A 125 9.36 -21.79 -13.58
N LEU A 126 8.94 -20.51 -13.36
CA LEU A 126 7.57 -20.04 -13.55
C LEU A 126 7.34 -19.66 -15.03
N LYS A 127 6.08 -19.80 -15.49
CA LYS A 127 5.69 -19.47 -16.85
C LYS A 127 4.92 -18.15 -16.92
N ASP A 128 5.11 -17.42 -18.01
CA ASP A 128 4.31 -16.23 -18.36
C ASP A 128 4.20 -15.21 -17.23
N VAL A 129 5.31 -14.90 -16.55
CA VAL A 129 5.36 -13.89 -15.49
C VAL A 129 5.47 -12.51 -16.13
N ASP A 130 4.53 -11.63 -15.84
CA ASP A 130 4.54 -10.24 -16.31
C ASP A 130 5.32 -9.32 -15.34
N VAL A 131 5.21 -9.57 -14.02
CA VAL A 131 5.86 -8.75 -12.99
C VAL A 131 6.28 -9.57 -11.77
N ALA A 132 7.44 -9.24 -11.20
CA ALA A 132 7.96 -9.81 -9.96
C ALA A 132 7.90 -8.80 -8.82
N ILE A 133 7.21 -9.16 -7.73
CA ILE A 133 7.16 -8.40 -6.48
C ILE A 133 8.33 -8.86 -5.60
N LEU A 134 9.34 -8.01 -5.44
CA LEU A 134 10.54 -8.32 -4.67
C LEU A 134 10.29 -8.05 -3.17
N ALA A 135 9.75 -9.02 -2.47
CA ALA A 135 9.52 -9.00 -1.03
C ALA A 135 10.73 -9.59 -0.27
N THR A 136 11.92 -9.25 -0.72
CA THR A 136 13.21 -9.68 -0.17
C THR A 136 13.81 -8.63 0.76
N PRO A 137 14.84 -8.97 1.58
CA PRO A 137 15.58 -7.95 2.31
C PRO A 137 16.10 -6.86 1.38
N THR A 138 16.01 -5.61 1.80
CA THR A 138 16.39 -4.40 1.02
C THR A 138 17.73 -4.55 0.29
N ARG A 139 18.75 -5.04 0.98
CA ARG A 139 20.11 -5.21 0.41
C ARG A 139 20.20 -6.23 -0.73
N SER A 140 19.18 -7.07 -0.90
CA SER A 140 19.12 -8.08 -1.97
C SER A 140 18.29 -7.63 -3.17
N CYS A 141 17.53 -6.53 -3.06
CA CYS A 141 16.61 -6.10 -4.12
C CYS A 141 17.34 -5.84 -5.44
N GLU A 142 18.49 -5.16 -5.41
CA GLU A 142 19.27 -4.86 -6.62
C GLU A 142 19.75 -6.13 -7.33
N GLU A 143 20.22 -7.12 -6.59
CA GLU A 143 20.68 -8.39 -7.17
C GLU A 143 19.52 -9.13 -7.85
N TYR A 144 18.36 -9.22 -7.18
CA TYR A 144 17.19 -9.87 -7.77
C TYR A 144 16.66 -9.11 -8.97
N ALA A 145 16.57 -7.78 -8.90
CA ALA A 145 16.11 -6.96 -10.02
C ALA A 145 17.01 -7.14 -11.25
N LYS A 146 18.34 -7.12 -11.07
CA LYS A 146 19.32 -7.34 -12.15
C LYS A 146 19.27 -8.75 -12.79
N LYS A 147 18.81 -9.75 -12.04
CA LYS A 147 18.60 -11.10 -12.57
C LYS A 147 17.28 -11.24 -13.33
N ILE A 148 16.23 -10.54 -12.89
CA ILE A 148 14.86 -10.71 -13.40
C ILE A 148 14.57 -9.81 -14.59
N LEU A 149 14.99 -8.54 -14.55
CA LEU A 149 14.76 -7.59 -15.65
C LEU A 149 15.24 -8.07 -17.02
N PRO A 150 16.41 -8.77 -17.15
CA PRO A 150 16.85 -9.34 -18.44
C PRO A 150 15.92 -10.40 -19.02
N LEU A 151 15.00 -10.95 -18.24
CA LEU A 151 13.96 -11.88 -18.71
C LEU A 151 12.76 -11.17 -19.34
N GLY A 152 12.75 -9.83 -19.39
CA GLY A 152 11.62 -9.02 -19.82
C GLY A 152 10.49 -8.92 -18.79
N ILE A 153 10.76 -9.34 -17.55
CA ILE A 153 9.80 -9.31 -16.43
C ILE A 153 9.98 -8.00 -15.68
N ASN A 154 8.91 -7.26 -15.45
CA ASN A 154 8.92 -6.06 -14.63
C ASN A 154 9.25 -6.40 -13.17
N THR A 155 9.85 -5.45 -12.43
CA THR A 155 10.11 -5.63 -10.99
C THR A 155 9.56 -4.48 -10.18
N VAL A 156 9.09 -4.79 -8.97
CA VAL A 156 8.69 -3.78 -7.98
C VAL A 156 9.23 -4.16 -6.60
N ASP A 157 9.70 -3.18 -5.84
CA ASP A 157 10.26 -3.40 -4.51
C ASP A 157 9.98 -2.25 -3.54
N SER A 158 10.15 -2.54 -2.25
CA SER A 158 10.06 -1.57 -1.16
C SER A 158 11.43 -1.22 -0.58
N PHE A 159 12.44 -1.02 -1.44
CA PHE A 159 13.78 -0.61 -1.02
C PHE A 159 13.74 0.63 -0.14
N ASP A 160 14.37 0.59 1.05
CA ASP A 160 14.22 1.60 2.10
C ASP A 160 15.52 2.29 2.56
N ILE A 161 16.65 2.07 1.87
CA ILE A 161 17.88 2.79 2.15
C ILE A 161 17.84 4.14 1.41
N HIS A 162 17.27 5.16 2.04
CA HIS A 162 17.00 6.48 1.44
C HIS A 162 18.22 7.10 0.74
N THR A 163 19.40 6.97 1.35
CA THR A 163 20.66 7.54 0.80
C THR A 163 21.14 6.87 -0.48
N SER A 164 20.65 5.67 -0.79
CA SER A 164 21.10 4.87 -1.94
C SER A 164 20.05 4.76 -3.04
N ILE A 165 18.88 5.39 -2.92
CA ILE A 165 17.79 5.28 -3.90
C ILE A 165 18.24 5.77 -5.29
N LEU A 166 18.96 6.89 -5.38
CA LEU A 166 19.41 7.44 -6.66
C LEU A 166 20.42 6.53 -7.33
N ASP A 167 21.36 5.96 -6.59
CA ASP A 167 22.37 5.03 -7.12
C ASP A 167 21.70 3.74 -7.59
N TYR A 168 20.77 3.20 -6.82
CA TYR A 168 19.99 2.03 -7.18
C TYR A 168 19.16 2.25 -8.45
N ARG A 169 18.47 3.41 -8.55
CA ARG A 169 17.74 3.82 -9.74
C ARG A 169 18.66 3.91 -10.97
N ALA A 170 19.82 4.54 -10.81
CA ALA A 170 20.80 4.71 -11.88
C ALA A 170 21.37 3.35 -12.35
N ALA A 171 21.58 2.41 -11.43
CA ALA A 171 22.06 1.07 -11.74
C ALA A 171 21.04 0.22 -12.54
N LEU A 172 19.73 0.36 -12.27
CA LEU A 172 18.68 -0.39 -12.95
C LEU A 172 18.21 0.25 -14.25
N MET A 173 18.30 1.57 -14.41
CA MET A 173 17.79 2.28 -15.59
C MET A 173 18.30 1.70 -16.93
N PRO A 174 19.60 1.46 -17.14
CA PRO A 174 20.07 0.88 -18.40
C PRO A 174 19.61 -0.57 -18.59
N VAL A 175 19.49 -1.35 -17.51
CA VAL A 175 19.01 -2.74 -17.56
C VAL A 175 17.56 -2.79 -18.02
N CYS A 176 16.70 -1.93 -17.45
CA CYS A 176 15.30 -1.82 -17.85
C CYS A 176 15.16 -1.46 -19.33
N LYS A 177 15.87 -0.44 -19.79
CA LYS A 177 15.81 0.00 -21.20
C LYS A 177 16.29 -1.05 -22.18
N ALA A 178 17.38 -1.75 -21.85
CA ALA A 178 17.96 -2.78 -22.71
C ALA A 178 17.05 -4.00 -22.88
N ASN A 179 16.17 -4.28 -21.92
CA ASN A 179 15.34 -5.47 -21.88
C ASN A 179 13.84 -5.17 -22.00
N ASN A 180 13.47 -3.96 -22.41
CA ASN A 180 12.07 -3.52 -22.53
C ASN A 180 11.24 -3.79 -21.27
N ALA A 181 11.84 -3.61 -20.10
CA ALA A 181 11.24 -3.89 -18.80
C ALA A 181 11.15 -2.62 -17.94
N VAL A 182 10.27 -2.66 -16.94
CA VAL A 182 10.05 -1.57 -15.98
C VAL A 182 10.42 -2.03 -14.59
N SER A 183 11.12 -1.17 -13.84
CA SER A 183 11.32 -1.34 -12.42
C SER A 183 10.72 -0.16 -11.66
N VAL A 184 9.86 -0.43 -10.64
CA VAL A 184 9.42 0.61 -9.71
C VAL A 184 10.00 0.30 -8.35
N ILE A 185 10.95 1.12 -7.94
CA ILE A 185 11.73 0.93 -6.71
C ILE A 185 11.24 1.83 -5.58
N ALA A 186 11.62 1.50 -4.35
CA ALA A 186 11.29 2.29 -3.16
C ALA A 186 9.77 2.55 -3.04
N ALA A 187 8.98 1.52 -3.33
CA ALA A 187 7.53 1.57 -3.42
C ALA A 187 6.88 0.86 -2.22
N GLY A 188 7.22 1.31 -1.03
CA GLY A 188 6.60 0.87 0.21
C GLY A 188 5.70 1.93 0.83
N TRP A 189 5.74 2.00 2.14
CA TRP A 189 5.09 3.06 2.89
C TRP A 189 5.97 4.31 2.92
N ASP A 190 7.20 4.22 3.48
CA ASP A 190 8.19 5.27 3.49
C ASP A 190 9.62 4.67 3.36
N PRO A 191 10.23 4.87 2.19
CA PRO A 191 9.77 5.61 1.01
C PRO A 191 8.64 4.91 0.27
N GLY A 192 7.77 5.71 -0.39
CA GLY A 192 6.67 5.20 -1.17
C GLY A 192 5.43 6.09 -1.11
N SER A 193 4.33 5.63 -0.50
CA SER A 193 3.07 6.39 -0.42
C SER A 193 3.24 7.73 0.30
N ASP A 194 4.03 7.79 1.35
CA ASP A 194 4.35 9.04 2.05
C ASP A 194 5.13 10.02 1.17
N SER A 195 5.97 9.50 0.26
CA SER A 195 6.72 10.33 -0.68
C SER A 195 5.79 11.04 -1.67
N ILE A 196 4.70 10.39 -2.11
CA ILE A 196 3.67 11.01 -2.94
C ILE A 196 2.99 12.15 -2.18
N VAL A 197 2.58 11.92 -0.93
CA VAL A 197 1.93 12.95 -0.10
C VAL A 197 2.87 14.15 0.13
N ARG A 198 4.16 13.90 0.47
CA ARG A 198 5.15 14.98 0.63
C ARG A 198 5.34 15.77 -0.66
N THR A 199 5.39 15.10 -1.80
CA THR A 199 5.54 15.75 -3.11
C THR A 199 4.33 16.63 -3.42
N LEU A 200 3.11 16.15 -3.18
CA LEU A 200 1.89 16.93 -3.34
C LEU A 200 1.90 18.17 -2.44
N MET A 201 2.15 18.01 -1.15
CA MET A 201 2.22 19.13 -0.20
C MET A 201 3.28 20.15 -0.59
N GLN A 202 4.45 19.70 -1.07
CA GLN A 202 5.51 20.59 -1.51
C GLN A 202 5.15 21.34 -2.79
N SER A 203 4.44 20.73 -3.72
CA SER A 203 3.98 21.39 -4.94
C SER A 203 2.96 22.49 -4.65
N LEU A 204 2.11 22.31 -3.64
CA LEU A 204 1.10 23.28 -3.22
C LEU A 204 1.70 24.49 -2.46
N ALA A 205 2.78 24.27 -1.72
CA ALA A 205 3.51 25.30 -0.99
C ALA A 205 5.03 25.11 -1.15
N PRO A 206 5.63 25.52 -2.30
CA PRO A 206 6.99 25.16 -2.67
C PRO A 206 8.07 25.72 -1.75
N LYS A 207 7.83 26.87 -1.12
CA LYS A 207 8.74 27.47 -0.15
C LYS A 207 8.27 27.16 1.25
N GLY A 208 9.11 26.56 2.09
CA GLY A 208 8.77 26.26 3.48
C GLY A 208 9.44 25.00 4.01
N LEU A 209 8.93 24.51 5.14
CA LEU A 209 9.46 23.38 5.89
C LEU A 209 8.45 22.23 5.90
N SER A 210 8.96 21.00 5.83
CA SER A 210 8.19 19.79 6.07
C SER A 210 8.72 19.05 7.28
N TYR A 211 7.81 18.53 8.09
CA TYR A 211 8.13 17.66 9.22
C TYR A 211 7.47 16.31 9.00
N THR A 212 8.24 15.23 9.18
CA THR A 212 7.75 13.86 9.20
C THR A 212 7.85 13.35 10.63
N ASN A 213 6.72 13.20 11.29
CA ASN A 213 6.62 12.70 12.65
C ASN A 213 6.14 11.26 12.62
N PHE A 214 7.07 10.30 12.63
CA PHE A 214 6.74 8.88 12.63
C PHE A 214 6.25 8.41 13.99
N GLY A 215 5.28 7.50 14.00
CA GLY A 215 4.72 6.89 15.18
C GLY A 215 3.38 7.52 15.63
N PRO A 216 2.85 7.06 16.79
CA PRO A 216 3.41 5.93 17.53
C PRO A 216 3.29 4.61 16.76
N GLY A 217 4.24 3.69 16.98
CA GLY A 217 4.17 2.36 16.42
C GLY A 217 5.50 1.66 16.21
N MET A 218 5.42 0.38 15.83
CA MET A 218 6.57 -0.48 15.65
C MET A 218 7.40 -0.10 14.43
N SER A 219 8.70 0.10 14.60
CA SER A 219 9.67 0.24 13.53
C SER A 219 10.29 -1.11 13.18
N MET A 220 10.03 -1.61 11.96
CA MET A 220 10.54 -2.92 11.52
C MET A 220 12.06 -2.93 11.40
N GLY A 221 12.66 -1.94 10.73
CA GLY A 221 14.10 -1.84 10.53
C GLY A 221 14.87 -1.78 11.86
N HIS A 222 14.43 -0.91 12.79
CA HIS A 222 15.02 -0.80 14.12
C HIS A 222 14.87 -2.10 14.92
N SER A 223 13.71 -2.76 14.85
CA SER A 223 13.49 -4.05 15.54
C SER A 223 14.42 -5.15 15.00
N VAL A 224 14.63 -5.20 13.69
CA VAL A 224 15.59 -6.14 13.06
C VAL A 224 17.02 -5.83 13.52
N CYS A 225 17.41 -4.55 13.53
CA CYS A 225 18.71 -4.11 14.02
C CYS A 225 18.96 -4.58 15.47
N VAL A 226 18.00 -4.38 16.37
CA VAL A 226 18.12 -4.81 17.77
C VAL A 226 18.26 -6.33 17.87
N ARG A 227 17.44 -7.09 17.14
CA ARG A 227 17.52 -8.57 17.13
C ARG A 227 18.86 -9.12 16.65
N SER A 228 19.64 -8.35 15.91
CA SER A 228 20.98 -8.75 15.45
C SER A 228 22.09 -8.53 16.50
N LYS A 229 21.79 -7.91 17.65
CA LYS A 229 22.78 -7.66 18.71
C LYS A 229 23.01 -8.92 19.55
N ALA A 230 24.27 -9.12 19.94
CA ALA A 230 24.62 -10.19 20.85
C ALA A 230 23.87 -10.08 22.19
N GLY A 231 23.39 -11.21 22.72
CA GLY A 231 22.62 -11.26 23.95
C GLY A 231 21.14 -10.94 23.82
N VAL A 232 20.66 -10.67 22.60
CA VAL A 232 19.25 -10.41 22.32
C VAL A 232 18.59 -11.64 21.70
N LYS A 233 17.68 -12.27 22.42
CA LYS A 233 16.85 -13.39 21.93
C LYS A 233 15.74 -12.90 20.99
N ASN A 234 15.06 -11.81 21.37
CA ASN A 234 14.02 -11.18 20.57
C ASN A 234 13.89 -9.69 20.92
N ALA A 235 13.35 -8.86 20.01
CA ALA A 235 13.19 -7.44 20.27
C ALA A 235 12.10 -6.78 19.44
N LEU A 236 11.58 -5.69 20.01
CA LEU A 236 10.65 -4.76 19.39
C LEU A 236 11.11 -3.32 19.65
N SER A 237 11.18 -2.50 18.63
CA SER A 237 11.44 -1.06 18.74
C SER A 237 10.22 -0.26 18.33
N MET A 238 9.68 0.53 19.27
CA MET A 238 8.60 1.47 19.01
C MET A 238 9.14 2.86 18.75
N THR A 239 8.59 3.52 17.75
CA THR A 239 8.84 4.93 17.44
C THR A 239 7.75 5.80 18.06
N ILE A 240 8.15 6.76 18.87
CA ILE A 240 7.24 7.73 19.49
C ILE A 240 7.62 9.12 18.97
N PRO A 241 6.72 9.84 18.29
CA PRO A 241 7.00 11.19 17.80
C PRO A 241 7.05 12.18 18.96
N LYS A 242 8.03 13.10 18.90
CA LYS A 242 8.15 14.27 19.80
C LYS A 242 7.76 15.58 19.11
N GLY A 243 7.46 15.51 17.80
CA GLY A 243 7.17 16.66 16.95
C GLY A 243 8.39 17.14 16.18
N GLU A 244 8.16 17.93 15.15
CA GLU A 244 9.19 18.57 14.31
C GLU A 244 10.21 17.58 13.70
N GLY A 245 9.80 16.34 13.46
CA GLY A 245 10.66 15.28 12.93
C GLY A 245 11.57 14.62 13.97
N ILE A 246 11.42 14.94 15.25
CA ILE A 246 12.18 14.34 16.35
C ILE A 246 11.43 13.14 16.91
N HIS A 247 12.16 12.06 17.20
CA HIS A 247 11.61 10.80 17.66
C HIS A 247 12.27 10.31 18.95
N ARG A 248 11.53 9.48 19.69
CA ARG A 248 12.03 8.66 20.79
C ARG A 248 11.88 7.21 20.42
N ARG A 249 12.85 6.37 20.80
CA ARG A 249 12.79 4.91 20.64
C ARG A 249 12.53 4.25 21.98
N MET A 250 11.43 3.49 22.04
CA MET A 250 11.13 2.60 23.16
C MET A 250 11.43 1.18 22.70
N VAL A 251 12.50 0.60 23.20
CA VAL A 251 13.00 -0.70 22.75
C VAL A 251 12.74 -1.73 23.85
N TYR A 252 12.04 -2.78 23.49
CA TYR A 252 11.73 -3.93 24.36
C TYR A 252 12.54 -5.12 23.89
N VAL A 253 13.29 -5.75 24.81
CA VAL A 253 14.20 -6.87 24.52
C VAL A 253 13.90 -8.07 25.39
N GLU A 254 13.84 -9.26 24.79
CA GLU A 254 14.04 -10.52 25.47
C GLU A 254 15.53 -10.82 25.45
N LEU A 255 16.13 -11.01 26.61
CA LEU A 255 17.55 -11.33 26.70
C LEU A 255 17.82 -12.86 26.58
N GLU A 256 18.97 -13.19 26.03
CA GLU A 256 19.53 -14.55 26.12
C GLU A 256 19.96 -14.83 27.55
N GLU A 257 20.04 -16.14 27.92
CA GLU A 257 20.48 -16.54 29.24
C GLU A 257 21.90 -16.01 29.53
N GLY A 258 22.04 -15.31 30.65
CA GLY A 258 23.33 -14.71 31.08
C GLY A 258 23.68 -13.38 30.44
N ALA A 259 22.88 -12.87 29.49
CA ALA A 259 23.08 -11.53 28.93
C ALA A 259 22.70 -10.43 29.93
N LYS A 260 23.38 -9.27 29.85
CA LYS A 260 23.13 -8.13 30.74
C LYS A 260 22.49 -6.98 29.96
N LEU A 261 21.40 -6.42 30.49
CA LEU A 261 20.66 -5.33 29.89
C LEU A 261 21.53 -4.09 29.60
N GLU A 262 22.49 -3.80 30.50
CA GLU A 262 23.39 -2.64 30.34
C GLU A 262 24.30 -2.80 29.12
N GLU A 263 24.85 -3.99 28.87
CA GLU A 263 25.72 -4.28 27.72
C GLU A 263 24.92 -4.21 26.40
N VAL A 264 23.75 -4.82 26.38
CA VAL A 264 22.83 -4.78 25.25
C VAL A 264 22.38 -3.34 24.96
N THR A 265 22.03 -2.57 26.00
CA THR A 265 21.64 -1.15 25.87
C THR A 265 22.76 -0.31 25.26
N ALA A 266 24.00 -0.51 25.71
CA ALA A 266 25.14 0.20 25.17
C ALA A 266 25.36 -0.14 23.67
N ALA A 267 25.24 -1.39 23.29
CA ALA A 267 25.36 -1.86 21.90
C ALA A 267 24.26 -1.31 20.99
N ILE A 268 23.03 -1.18 21.49
CA ILE A 268 21.92 -0.59 20.77
C ILE A 268 22.15 0.91 20.54
N LYS A 269 22.48 1.67 21.60
CA LYS A 269 22.68 3.10 21.51
C LYS A 269 23.88 3.52 20.65
N ALA A 270 24.87 2.66 20.51
CA ALA A 270 26.04 2.88 19.65
C ALA A 270 25.74 2.62 18.16
N ASP A 271 24.62 1.98 17.82
CA ASP A 271 24.28 1.69 16.44
C ASP A 271 23.79 2.96 15.71
N PRO A 272 24.19 3.20 14.44
CA PRO A 272 23.75 4.34 13.66
C PRO A 272 22.22 4.50 13.55
N TYR A 273 21.45 3.41 13.64
CA TYR A 273 19.98 3.46 13.68
C TYR A 273 19.41 4.18 14.91
N PHE A 274 20.18 4.26 16.00
CA PHE A 274 19.75 4.80 17.29
C PHE A 274 20.56 6.02 17.76
N ALA A 275 21.71 6.28 17.14
CA ALA A 275 22.68 7.26 17.62
C ALA A 275 22.12 8.69 17.74
N ASN A 276 21.15 9.05 16.91
CA ASN A 276 20.55 10.39 16.89
C ASN A 276 19.20 10.48 17.61
N ASP A 277 18.68 9.35 18.12
CA ASP A 277 17.37 9.30 18.76
C ASP A 277 17.51 9.11 20.28
N GLU A 278 16.61 9.74 21.04
CA GLU A 278 16.45 9.43 22.46
C GLU A 278 15.95 7.98 22.58
N THR A 279 16.82 7.09 23.12
CA THR A 279 16.56 5.65 23.16
C THR A 279 16.49 5.13 24.58
N HIS A 280 15.37 4.47 24.91
CA HIS A 280 15.15 3.77 26.15
C HIS A 280 15.00 2.26 25.87
N VAL A 281 15.70 1.42 26.63
CA VAL A 281 15.69 -0.02 26.47
C VAL A 281 15.13 -0.68 27.72
N PHE A 282 14.20 -1.60 27.53
CA PHE A 282 13.49 -2.31 28.60
C PHE A 282 13.59 -3.81 28.36
N GLU A 283 13.93 -4.57 29.40
CA GLU A 283 13.81 -6.02 29.39
C GLU A 283 12.35 -6.41 29.57
N VAL A 284 11.89 -7.41 28.81
CA VAL A 284 10.57 -8.01 28.89
C VAL A 284 10.64 -9.52 28.89
N ALA A 285 9.70 -10.19 29.52
CA ALA A 285 9.63 -11.65 29.53
C ALA A 285 9.31 -12.21 28.14
N SER A 286 8.44 -11.53 27.39
CA SER A 286 8.12 -11.84 26.00
C SER A 286 7.81 -10.57 25.21
N VAL A 287 8.42 -10.44 24.04
CA VAL A 287 8.11 -9.37 23.09
C VAL A 287 6.69 -9.53 22.53
N ASP A 288 6.14 -10.74 22.51
CA ASP A 288 4.78 -10.99 22.03
C ASP A 288 3.71 -10.31 22.88
N GLU A 289 3.98 -10.05 24.17
CA GLU A 289 3.07 -9.32 25.07
C GLU A 289 2.97 -7.83 24.74
N VAL A 290 3.98 -7.27 24.07
CA VAL A 290 4.05 -5.84 23.69
C VAL A 290 4.04 -5.63 22.19
N ARG A 291 3.80 -6.69 21.42
CA ARG A 291 3.82 -6.63 19.95
C ARG A 291 2.67 -5.79 19.43
N ASP A 292 3.03 -4.76 18.67
CA ASP A 292 2.10 -3.94 17.91
C ASP A 292 2.64 -3.79 16.48
N MET A 293 1.85 -4.21 15.50
CA MET A 293 2.17 -4.05 14.07
C MET A 293 1.70 -2.71 13.50
N GLY A 294 0.95 -1.94 14.29
CA GLY A 294 0.51 -0.61 13.94
C GLY A 294 1.69 0.37 13.86
N HIS A 295 1.59 1.30 12.94
CA HIS A 295 2.49 2.43 12.84
C HIS A 295 1.72 3.65 12.35
N GLY A 296 2.20 4.84 12.71
CA GLY A 296 1.60 6.09 12.30
C GLY A 296 2.62 7.05 11.70
N VAL A 297 2.11 8.04 10.98
CA VAL A 297 2.86 9.23 10.57
C VAL A 297 1.96 10.44 10.59
N ASN A 298 2.50 11.56 11.05
CA ASN A 298 1.96 12.89 10.85
C ASN A 298 2.92 13.68 9.96
N LEU A 299 2.50 13.97 8.76
CA LEU A 299 3.23 14.83 7.81
C LEU A 299 2.70 16.25 7.94
N VAL A 300 3.58 17.21 8.22
CA VAL A 300 3.23 18.63 8.33
C VAL A 300 4.02 19.41 7.31
N ARG A 301 3.36 20.21 6.50
CA ARG A 301 3.96 21.21 5.63
C ARG A 301 3.53 22.61 6.07
N LYS A 302 4.49 23.45 6.40
CA LYS A 302 4.30 24.89 6.58
C LYS A 302 5.03 25.61 5.44
N GLY A 303 4.30 26.34 4.61
CA GLY A 303 4.92 26.92 3.45
C GLY A 303 4.11 28.03 2.80
N VAL A 304 4.64 28.57 1.73
CA VAL A 304 4.09 29.71 1.00
C VAL A 304 3.65 29.28 -0.39
N SER A 305 2.37 29.51 -0.70
CA SER A 305 1.82 29.46 -2.05
C SER A 305 1.88 30.84 -2.68
N GLY A 306 2.47 30.95 -3.87
CA GLY A 306 2.71 32.24 -4.51
C GLY A 306 3.81 33.04 -3.81
N LYS A 307 3.51 34.27 -3.39
CA LYS A 307 4.50 35.18 -2.78
C LYS A 307 4.43 35.24 -1.26
N THR A 308 3.24 35.34 -0.71
CA THR A 308 3.03 35.68 0.71
C THR A 308 1.96 34.82 1.40
N GLN A 309 1.24 33.97 0.66
CA GLN A 309 0.14 33.19 1.21
C GLN A 309 0.69 31.99 1.98
N ASN A 310 0.57 32.02 3.31
CA ASN A 310 1.00 30.95 4.18
C ASN A 310 -0.03 29.83 4.23
N GLN A 311 0.45 28.63 3.97
CA GLN A 311 -0.32 27.39 4.06
C GLN A 311 0.23 26.51 5.18
N ARG A 312 -0.67 25.81 5.85
CA ARG A 312 -0.35 24.72 6.75
C ARG A 312 -1.18 23.52 6.36
N MET A 313 -0.52 22.45 5.96
CA MET A 313 -1.14 21.21 5.56
C MET A 313 -0.69 20.11 6.50
N GLU A 314 -1.63 19.24 6.86
CA GLU A 314 -1.37 18.08 7.69
C GLU A 314 -1.97 16.85 7.04
N PHE A 315 -1.26 15.73 7.12
CA PHE A 315 -1.74 14.43 6.72
C PHE A 315 -1.40 13.43 7.83
N ASN A 316 -2.39 12.70 8.31
CA ASN A 316 -2.23 11.69 9.34
C ASN A 316 -2.58 10.32 8.77
N MET A 317 -1.74 9.35 9.06
CA MET A 317 -1.94 7.97 8.68
C MET A 317 -1.68 7.04 9.87
N SER A 318 -2.54 6.04 10.05
CA SER A 318 -2.33 4.93 10.98
C SER A 318 -2.50 3.64 10.20
N ILE A 319 -1.50 2.77 10.21
CA ILE A 319 -1.38 1.63 9.32
C ILE A 319 -0.89 0.38 10.02
N ASN A 320 -1.16 -0.77 9.41
CA ASN A 320 -0.36 -1.97 9.56
C ASN A 320 0.71 -1.94 8.47
N ASN A 321 1.98 -1.68 8.83
CA ASN A 321 3.05 -1.41 7.87
C ASN A 321 3.25 -2.54 6.84
N PRO A 322 3.44 -3.82 7.22
CA PRO A 322 3.65 -4.86 6.21
C PRO A 322 2.44 -5.09 5.31
N ALA A 323 1.21 -4.91 5.82
CA ALA A 323 0.01 -5.06 5.02
C ALA A 323 -0.13 -3.92 4.01
N LEU A 324 0.08 -2.67 4.43
CA LEU A 324 0.08 -1.52 3.52
C LEU A 324 1.17 -1.67 2.46
N THR A 325 2.40 -2.01 2.85
CA THR A 325 3.51 -2.21 1.91
C THR A 325 3.20 -3.31 0.89
N GLY A 326 2.61 -4.43 1.31
CA GLY A 326 2.16 -5.48 0.39
C GLY A 326 1.13 -4.98 -0.62
N GLN A 327 0.14 -4.21 -0.16
CA GLN A 327 -0.87 -3.60 -1.05
C GLN A 327 -0.25 -2.59 -2.01
N VAL A 328 0.66 -1.74 -1.55
CA VAL A 328 1.36 -0.76 -2.40
C VAL A 328 2.16 -1.48 -3.50
N LEU A 329 2.87 -2.55 -3.17
CA LEU A 329 3.63 -3.33 -4.16
C LEU A 329 2.72 -3.91 -5.25
N VAL A 330 1.53 -4.40 -4.94
CA VAL A 330 0.54 -4.84 -5.94
C VAL A 330 0.06 -3.67 -6.81
N ASN A 331 -0.19 -2.51 -6.21
CA ASN A 331 -0.63 -1.33 -6.94
C ASN A 331 0.45 -0.79 -7.91
N VAL A 332 1.71 -0.76 -7.49
CA VAL A 332 2.79 -0.33 -8.41
C VAL A 332 3.16 -1.42 -9.42
N ALA A 333 2.93 -2.70 -9.11
CA ALA A 333 3.01 -3.78 -10.10
C ALA A 333 2.01 -3.55 -11.24
N ARG A 334 0.76 -3.19 -10.91
CA ARG A 334 -0.24 -2.76 -11.90
C ARG A 334 0.23 -1.56 -12.71
N ALA A 335 0.71 -0.52 -12.02
CA ALA A 335 1.18 0.69 -12.67
C ALA A 335 2.39 0.44 -13.58
N SER A 336 3.28 -0.48 -13.24
CA SER A 336 4.45 -0.83 -14.05
C SER A 336 4.09 -1.30 -15.46
N MET A 337 2.91 -1.92 -15.63
CA MET A 337 2.41 -2.38 -16.94
C MET A 337 2.03 -1.24 -17.88
N ARG A 338 1.95 -0.01 -17.37
CA ARG A 338 1.56 1.19 -18.14
C ARG A 338 2.72 2.15 -18.37
N GLN A 339 3.90 1.87 -17.80
CA GLN A 339 5.07 2.74 -17.94
C GLN A 339 5.94 2.33 -19.14
N GLN A 340 6.69 3.29 -19.65
CA GLN A 340 7.73 3.03 -20.64
C GLN A 340 8.94 2.32 -19.98
N PRO A 341 9.74 1.54 -20.74
CA PRO A 341 10.90 0.87 -20.19
C PRO A 341 11.84 1.83 -19.45
N GLY A 342 12.06 1.55 -18.17
CA GLY A 342 12.84 2.41 -17.27
C GLY A 342 12.73 2.03 -15.82
N CYS A 343 13.50 2.73 -14.97
CA CYS A 343 13.45 2.57 -13.53
C CYS A 343 12.87 3.84 -12.88
N TYR A 344 11.85 3.68 -12.08
CA TYR A 344 11.05 4.75 -11.50
C TYR A 344 10.98 4.61 -9.98
N THR A 345 10.82 5.73 -9.29
CA THR A 345 10.29 5.78 -7.92
C THR A 345 8.79 6.07 -7.95
N MET A 346 8.08 5.83 -6.86
CA MET A 346 6.62 6.02 -6.82
C MET A 346 6.15 7.44 -7.19
N ILE A 347 6.95 8.47 -6.89
CA ILE A 347 6.60 9.86 -7.21
C ILE A 347 6.69 10.20 -8.71
N GLU A 348 7.32 9.34 -9.50
CA GLU A 348 7.44 9.50 -10.96
C GLU A 348 6.31 8.77 -11.72
N VAL A 349 5.53 7.94 -11.03
CA VAL A 349 4.45 7.14 -11.60
C VAL A 349 3.10 7.83 -11.36
N PRO A 350 2.24 7.97 -12.38
CA PRO A 350 0.90 8.53 -12.17
C PRO A 350 0.10 7.69 -11.16
N VAL A 351 -0.42 8.35 -10.11
CA VAL A 351 -1.15 7.66 -9.04
C VAL A 351 -2.39 6.92 -9.58
N ILE A 352 -3.02 7.44 -10.61
CA ILE A 352 -4.17 6.80 -11.25
C ILE A 352 -3.84 5.44 -11.88
N ASP A 353 -2.58 5.22 -12.29
CA ASP A 353 -2.15 3.95 -12.86
C ASP A 353 -2.03 2.83 -11.80
N MET A 354 -2.00 3.20 -10.52
CA MET A 354 -1.99 2.26 -9.39
C MET A 354 -3.38 1.69 -9.08
N LEU A 355 -4.45 2.31 -9.60
CA LEU A 355 -5.82 1.89 -9.35
C LEU A 355 -6.27 0.85 -10.38
N PRO A 356 -7.07 -0.16 -9.94
CA PRO A 356 -7.73 -1.07 -10.89
C PRO A 356 -8.80 -0.33 -11.67
N GLY A 357 -9.08 -0.82 -12.87
CA GLY A 357 -10.16 -0.30 -13.68
C GLY A 357 -9.74 0.58 -14.85
N ASP A 358 -10.75 1.06 -15.55
CA ASP A 358 -10.60 1.92 -16.73
C ASP A 358 -10.36 3.39 -16.34
N ARG A 359 -9.45 4.03 -17.05
CA ARG A 359 -8.96 5.37 -16.71
C ARG A 359 -10.06 6.46 -16.77
N GLU A 360 -10.96 6.37 -17.74
CA GLU A 360 -12.06 7.36 -17.88
C GLU A 360 -13.05 7.24 -16.72
N SER A 361 -13.40 6.01 -16.34
CA SER A 361 -14.26 5.74 -15.19
C SER A 361 -13.64 6.23 -13.89
N LEU A 362 -12.34 6.02 -13.69
CA LEU A 362 -11.61 6.53 -12.52
C LEU A 362 -11.60 8.05 -12.46
N ILE A 363 -11.37 8.72 -13.59
CA ILE A 363 -11.42 10.19 -13.66
C ILE A 363 -12.84 10.69 -13.32
N ALA A 364 -13.86 10.09 -13.92
CA ALA A 364 -15.24 10.47 -13.66
C ALA A 364 -15.69 10.30 -12.20
N HIS A 365 -15.07 9.34 -11.49
CA HIS A 365 -15.37 9.05 -10.08
C HIS A 365 -14.58 9.91 -9.10
N LEU A 366 -13.33 10.20 -9.41
CA LEU A 366 -12.39 10.85 -8.48
C LEU A 366 -12.30 12.38 -8.66
N VAL A 367 -12.72 12.89 -9.79
CA VAL A 367 -12.71 14.33 -10.13
C VAL A 367 -14.14 14.84 -10.27
#